data_9628a022f5b655f6b3735d2335929cde
#
_entry.id   9628a022f5b655f6b3735d2335929cde
#
_cell.length_a   1.000
_cell.length_b   1.000
_cell.length_c   1.000
_cell.angle_alpha   90.00
_cell.angle_beta   90.00
_cell.angle_gamma   90.00
#
_symmetry.space_group_name_H-M   'P 1'
#
loop_
_entity.id
_entity.type
_entity.pdbx_description
1 polymer ?
#
loop_
_entity_poly.entity_id
_entity_poly.type
_entity_poly.pdbx_seq_one_letter_code
_entity_poly.pdbx_strand_id
1 'polypeptide(L)'
;MKTLKIFILHFLALSCFSVNAASIDGQVTFKQDKINQKVDVFIDNKYFTTYLYSNDLEKQVLFPIFTVSGKDITRGFPLAPRPFERTDHPHHIGLWFNFGDVNGLDFWNNSLAIKPENKHKYGSIKFIKIKNINASKGKLQTLAAWIDNDGKKLLEENTTFIFSENNGLRSIERITQLTSKQKEVIFTENKEGLIGLRVDRAFEEPSQKAERYLDSNGNMTETPVLNNEGVNGVYRNAEGVTGSDVWGKKSKWVALHADKNGEIITIVMFDNEKNPNYPAWSHARGYGLFAMNNLAGKAVDKDSPSVKITLKKGEKITFRHKIVIGGDLSDSQIENMANNFNRRKK
;
A
#
# COMPACT_ATOMS: atom_id res chain seq x y z
N MET A 1 -63.81 -42.14 44.78
CA MET A 1 -62.32 -42.10 44.70
C MET A 1 -61.94 -41.71 43.28
N LYS A 2 -61.54 -40.46 43.09
CA LYS A 2 -61.09 -39.94 41.78
C LYS A 2 -59.55 -39.82 41.80
N THR A 3 -58.90 -40.61 40.99
CA THR A 3 -57.45 -40.65 40.87
C THR A 3 -56.94 -39.50 39.99
N LEU A 4 -56.17 -38.61 40.56
CA LEU A 4 -55.51 -37.46 39.87
C LEU A 4 -54.21 -37.96 39.23
N LYS A 5 -54.11 -37.92 37.88
CA LYS A 5 -52.89 -38.15 37.13
C LYS A 5 -52.11 -36.87 36.98
N ILE A 6 -50.96 -36.78 37.62
CA ILE A 6 -50.00 -35.64 37.46
C ILE A 6 -49.13 -35.95 36.23
N PHE A 7 -49.21 -35.08 35.20
CA PHE A 7 -48.30 -35.06 34.06
C PHE A 7 -47.09 -34.17 34.40
N ILE A 8 -45.91 -34.77 34.50
CA ILE A 8 -44.63 -34.06 34.64
C ILE A 8 -44.11 -33.72 33.22
N LEU A 9 -44.12 -32.45 32.85
CA LEU A 9 -43.59 -31.92 31.60
C LEU A 9 -42.08 -31.69 31.82
N HIS A 10 -41.23 -32.51 31.19
CA HIS A 10 -39.79 -32.28 31.18
C HIS A 10 -39.46 -31.24 30.15
N PHE A 11 -39.03 -30.05 30.59
CA PHE A 11 -38.48 -29.01 29.75
C PHE A 11 -36.98 -29.32 29.48
N LEU A 12 -36.69 -29.80 28.27
CA LEU A 12 -35.29 -29.96 27.82
C LEU A 12 -34.78 -28.57 27.42
N ALA A 13 -33.96 -27.93 28.26
CA ALA A 13 -33.24 -26.71 27.92
C ALA A 13 -32.11 -27.04 26.97
N LEU A 14 -32.30 -26.72 25.69
CA LEU A 14 -31.21 -26.77 24.69
C LEU A 14 -30.29 -25.58 24.95
N SER A 15 -29.15 -25.83 25.64
CA SER A 15 -28.06 -24.85 25.75
C SER A 15 -27.31 -24.78 24.40
N CYS A 16 -27.57 -23.75 23.60
CA CYS A 16 -26.73 -23.41 22.46
C CYS A 16 -25.35 -22.98 22.96
N PHE A 17 -24.38 -23.87 22.91
CA PHE A 17 -22.98 -23.49 23.02
C PHE A 17 -22.57 -22.77 21.74
N SER A 18 -22.48 -21.44 21.81
CA SER A 18 -21.81 -20.64 20.79
C SER A 18 -20.31 -20.96 20.87
N VAL A 19 -19.84 -21.84 20.00
CA VAL A 19 -18.41 -22.02 19.80
C VAL A 19 -17.89 -20.74 19.13
N ASN A 20 -17.30 -19.84 19.91
CA ASN A 20 -16.47 -18.78 19.36
C ASN A 20 -15.27 -19.47 18.69
N ALA A 21 -15.32 -19.69 17.38
CA ALA A 21 -14.16 -20.05 16.62
C ALA A 21 -13.13 -18.93 16.80
N ALA A 22 -12.07 -19.19 17.55
CA ALA A 22 -10.93 -18.30 17.60
C ALA A 22 -10.44 -18.13 16.15
N SER A 23 -10.36 -16.88 15.66
CA SER A 23 -9.79 -16.61 14.37
C SER A 23 -8.34 -17.09 14.37
N ILE A 24 -8.05 -18.11 13.57
CA ILE A 24 -6.66 -18.57 13.40
C ILE A 24 -5.99 -17.55 12.50
N ASP A 25 -5.11 -16.72 13.07
CA ASP A 25 -4.26 -15.84 12.28
C ASP A 25 -3.33 -16.71 11.44
N GLY A 26 -3.25 -16.43 10.13
CA GLY A 26 -2.39 -17.17 9.21
C GLY A 26 -0.91 -17.12 9.64
N GLN A 27 -0.23 -18.25 9.59
CA GLN A 27 1.18 -18.36 9.97
C GLN A 27 2.08 -17.70 8.93
N VAL A 28 2.75 -16.60 9.30
CA VAL A 28 3.69 -15.88 8.43
C VAL A 28 5.07 -16.55 8.48
N THR A 29 5.65 -16.77 7.31
CA THR A 29 7.05 -17.22 7.17
C THR A 29 7.81 -16.31 6.18
N PHE A 30 9.13 -16.22 6.36
CA PHE A 30 10.03 -15.41 5.55
C PHE A 30 11.16 -16.25 4.98
N LYS A 31 11.47 -16.03 3.70
CA LYS A 31 12.63 -16.62 3.05
C LYS A 31 13.54 -15.50 2.53
N GLN A 32 14.66 -15.28 3.21
CA GLN A 32 15.65 -14.30 2.79
C GLN A 32 16.57 -14.88 1.72
N ASP A 33 16.75 -14.15 0.62
CA ASP A 33 17.75 -14.40 -0.42
C ASP A 33 18.67 -13.17 -0.48
N LYS A 34 19.87 -13.34 0.09
CA LYS A 34 20.86 -12.24 0.15
C LYS A 34 21.52 -11.98 -1.20
N ILE A 35 21.64 -13.02 -2.06
CA ILE A 35 22.27 -12.91 -3.38
C ILE A 35 21.38 -12.07 -4.29
N ASN A 36 20.09 -12.40 -4.36
CA ASN A 36 19.11 -11.68 -5.17
C ASN A 36 18.49 -10.47 -4.44
N GLN A 37 19.02 -10.12 -3.26
CA GLN A 37 18.62 -8.93 -2.48
C GLN A 37 17.10 -8.83 -2.27
N LYS A 38 16.50 -9.90 -1.72
CA LYS A 38 15.06 -9.98 -1.49
C LYS A 38 14.70 -10.77 -0.24
N VAL A 39 13.46 -10.57 0.24
CA VAL A 39 12.81 -11.40 1.26
C VAL A 39 11.41 -11.78 0.77
N ASP A 40 11.20 -13.05 0.49
CA ASP A 40 9.89 -13.58 0.15
C ASP A 40 9.06 -13.78 1.44
N VAL A 41 7.79 -13.43 1.39
CA VAL A 41 6.82 -13.52 2.48
C VAL A 41 5.72 -14.50 2.08
N PHE A 42 5.48 -15.48 2.95
CA PHE A 42 4.41 -16.47 2.79
C PHE A 42 3.47 -16.39 3.99
N ILE A 43 2.20 -16.72 3.78
CA ILE A 43 1.20 -16.91 4.83
C ILE A 43 0.55 -18.27 4.58
N ASP A 44 0.56 -19.17 5.56
CA ASP A 44 0.09 -20.56 5.45
C ASP A 44 0.69 -21.30 4.23
N ASN A 45 2.00 -21.13 4.04
CA ASN A 45 2.78 -21.65 2.91
C ASN A 45 2.35 -21.12 1.53
N LYS A 46 1.40 -20.17 1.45
CA LYS A 46 1.02 -19.49 0.22
C LYS A 46 1.82 -18.20 0.07
N TYR A 47 2.41 -18.01 -1.11
CA TYR A 47 3.16 -16.80 -1.41
C TYR A 47 2.26 -15.57 -1.30
N PHE A 48 2.78 -14.52 -0.65
CA PHE A 48 2.07 -13.26 -0.47
C PHE A 48 2.74 -12.11 -1.21
N THR A 49 4.03 -11.88 -0.95
CA THR A 49 4.78 -10.78 -1.57
C THR A 49 6.28 -10.97 -1.39
N THR A 50 7.07 -10.17 -2.09
CA THR A 50 8.52 -10.07 -1.88
C THR A 50 8.91 -8.64 -1.53
N TYR A 51 9.70 -8.46 -0.48
CA TYR A 51 10.42 -7.21 -0.22
C TYR A 51 11.69 -7.19 -1.07
N LEU A 52 11.71 -6.33 -2.08
CA LEU A 52 12.83 -6.13 -3.00
C LEU A 52 13.69 -4.96 -2.51
N TYR A 53 15.00 -5.19 -2.38
CA TYR A 53 15.98 -4.19 -1.95
C TYR A 53 17.26 -4.19 -2.81
N SER A 54 17.11 -4.57 -4.09
CA SER A 54 18.20 -4.53 -5.06
C SER A 54 18.79 -3.13 -5.20
N ASN A 55 20.09 -3.05 -5.42
CA ASN A 55 20.79 -1.80 -5.74
C ASN A 55 20.37 -1.19 -7.08
N ASP A 56 19.76 -2.00 -7.96
CA ASP A 56 19.20 -1.56 -9.24
C ASP A 56 17.87 -0.80 -9.07
N LEU A 57 17.34 -0.71 -7.84
CA LEU A 57 16.14 0.06 -7.55
C LEU A 57 16.50 1.38 -6.87
N GLU A 58 15.75 2.43 -7.23
CA GLU A 58 15.91 3.73 -6.58
C GLU A 58 15.23 3.81 -5.23
N LYS A 59 14.43 2.80 -4.88
CA LYS A 59 13.74 2.62 -3.58
C LYS A 59 13.38 1.15 -3.35
N GLN A 60 13.17 0.75 -2.09
CA GLN A 60 12.67 -0.58 -1.77
C GLN A 60 11.17 -0.66 -1.98
N VAL A 61 10.68 -1.83 -2.42
CA VAL A 61 9.28 -2.06 -2.72
C VAL A 61 8.80 -3.44 -2.25
N LEU A 62 7.50 -3.59 -2.04
CA LEU A 62 6.85 -4.90 -1.97
C LEU A 62 6.27 -5.22 -3.35
N PHE A 63 6.77 -6.27 -4.00
CA PHE A 63 6.34 -6.67 -5.35
C PHE A 63 6.71 -8.14 -5.63
N PRO A 64 5.83 -8.90 -6.33
CA PRO A 64 4.40 -8.66 -6.52
C PRO A 64 3.60 -8.85 -5.22
N ILE A 65 2.30 -8.53 -5.22
CA ILE A 65 1.40 -8.72 -4.07
C ILE A 65 0.19 -9.55 -4.51
N PHE A 66 -0.12 -10.62 -3.75
CA PHE A 66 -1.17 -11.57 -4.09
C PHE A 66 -2.31 -11.61 -3.07
N THR A 67 -3.53 -11.88 -3.55
CA THR A 67 -4.68 -12.25 -2.72
C THR A 67 -4.48 -13.63 -2.08
N VAL A 68 -5.40 -14.04 -1.20
CA VAL A 68 -5.44 -15.41 -0.62
C VAL A 68 -5.66 -16.47 -1.72
N SER A 69 -6.43 -16.13 -2.75
CA SER A 69 -6.70 -17.00 -3.92
C SER A 69 -5.53 -17.06 -4.91
N GLY A 70 -4.48 -16.24 -4.74
CA GLY A 70 -3.32 -16.21 -5.61
C GLY A 70 -3.47 -15.29 -6.83
N LYS A 71 -4.40 -14.32 -6.81
CA LYS A 71 -4.49 -13.28 -7.83
C LYS A 71 -3.47 -12.17 -7.53
N ASP A 72 -2.62 -11.81 -8.50
CA ASP A 72 -1.72 -10.65 -8.39
C ASP A 72 -2.53 -9.35 -8.51
N ILE A 73 -2.33 -8.43 -7.56
CA ILE A 73 -3.00 -7.12 -7.54
C ILE A 73 -2.10 -5.98 -8.01
N THR A 74 -0.83 -6.27 -8.32
CA THR A 74 0.16 -5.28 -8.72
C THR A 74 0.42 -5.27 -10.22
N ARG A 75 0.68 -4.09 -10.82
CA ARG A 75 1.17 -3.99 -12.19
C ARG A 75 2.56 -4.59 -12.30
N GLY A 76 2.81 -5.40 -13.32
CA GLY A 76 4.11 -6.04 -13.55
C GLY A 76 5.17 -5.07 -14.09
N PHE A 77 4.80 -4.17 -15.02
CA PHE A 77 5.76 -3.22 -15.60
C PHE A 77 6.33 -2.25 -14.54
N PRO A 78 7.64 -1.96 -14.53
CA PRO A 78 8.68 -2.45 -15.44
C PRO A 78 9.43 -3.72 -14.97
N LEU A 79 9.15 -4.28 -13.78
CA LEU A 79 9.93 -5.37 -13.18
C LEU A 79 9.64 -6.75 -13.79
N ALA A 80 8.36 -7.03 -14.03
CA ALA A 80 7.88 -8.28 -14.63
C ALA A 80 6.73 -7.96 -15.60
N PRO A 81 7.01 -7.31 -16.75
CA PRO A 81 6.01 -6.81 -17.66
C PRO A 81 5.08 -7.90 -18.16
N ARG A 82 3.77 -7.61 -18.24
CA ARG A 82 2.73 -8.52 -18.74
C ARG A 82 2.00 -7.88 -19.92
N PRO A 83 1.44 -8.68 -20.83
CA PRO A 83 0.62 -8.17 -21.93
C PRO A 83 -0.48 -7.22 -21.46
N PHE A 84 -0.76 -6.22 -22.27
CA PHE A 84 -1.80 -5.20 -22.08
C PHE A 84 -1.61 -4.25 -20.90
N GLU A 85 -0.50 -4.33 -20.16
CA GLU A 85 -0.18 -3.34 -19.14
C GLU A 85 0.27 -2.01 -19.73
N ARG A 86 -0.10 -0.89 -19.09
CA ARG A 86 0.43 0.43 -19.42
C ARG A 86 1.93 0.49 -19.14
N THR A 87 2.67 1.21 -20.00
CA THR A 87 4.12 1.41 -19.89
C THR A 87 4.48 2.80 -19.34
N ASP A 88 3.48 3.52 -18.83
CA ASP A 88 3.64 4.82 -18.18
C ASP A 88 4.30 4.71 -16.81
N HIS A 89 4.83 5.81 -16.28
CA HIS A 89 5.33 5.95 -14.91
C HIS A 89 6.20 4.76 -14.45
N PRO A 90 7.41 4.55 -15.01
CA PRO A 90 8.28 3.42 -14.65
C PRO A 90 8.75 3.45 -13.20
N HIS A 91 8.57 4.56 -12.49
CA HIS A 91 8.83 4.71 -11.07
C HIS A 91 7.70 4.19 -10.16
N HIS A 92 6.50 3.89 -10.69
CA HIS A 92 5.41 3.29 -9.93
C HIS A 92 5.55 1.76 -9.90
N ILE A 93 6.15 1.21 -8.85
CA ILE A 93 6.49 -0.21 -8.72
C ILE A 93 5.91 -0.79 -7.42
N GLY A 94 5.02 -1.79 -7.51
CA GLY A 94 4.48 -2.49 -6.36
C GLY A 94 3.88 -1.56 -5.31
N LEU A 95 4.21 -1.79 -4.03
CA LEU A 95 3.90 -0.92 -2.89
C LEU A 95 5.19 -0.27 -2.38
N TRP A 96 5.23 1.06 -2.35
CA TRP A 96 6.41 1.83 -1.94
C TRP A 96 6.05 3.00 -1.01
N PHE A 97 7.09 3.65 -0.46
CA PHE A 97 6.97 4.86 0.35
C PHE A 97 8.11 5.80 -0.02
N ASN A 98 7.80 7.02 -0.44
CA ASN A 98 8.74 8.11 -0.71
C ASN A 98 7.98 9.44 -0.88
N PHE A 99 8.68 10.52 -1.27
CA PHE A 99 8.07 11.84 -1.39
C PHE A 99 8.73 12.68 -2.49
N GLY A 100 7.94 13.56 -3.11
CA GLY A 100 8.35 14.33 -4.29
C GLY A 100 9.19 15.58 -4.00
N ASP A 101 9.33 16.04 -2.74
CA ASP A 101 10.19 17.18 -2.42
C ASP A 101 10.80 17.05 -1.01
N VAL A 102 12.07 16.65 -0.96
CA VAL A 102 12.87 16.64 0.27
C VAL A 102 14.15 17.42 0.02
N ASN A 103 14.26 18.60 0.58
CA ASN A 103 15.34 19.57 0.31
C ASN A 103 15.45 19.91 -1.19
N GLY A 104 14.32 19.99 -1.92
CA GLY A 104 14.29 20.26 -3.36
C GLY A 104 14.61 19.04 -4.24
N LEU A 105 14.80 17.85 -3.68
CA LEU A 105 15.05 16.62 -4.42
C LEU A 105 13.78 15.78 -4.52
N ASP A 106 13.52 15.27 -5.72
CA ASP A 106 12.40 14.39 -6.01
C ASP A 106 12.79 12.92 -5.81
N PHE A 107 12.23 12.30 -4.77
CA PHE A 107 12.38 10.86 -4.52
C PHE A 107 11.26 10.04 -5.14
N TRP A 108 10.11 10.68 -5.46
CA TRP A 108 8.96 9.96 -5.98
C TRP A 108 9.16 9.52 -7.43
N ASN A 109 9.48 10.48 -8.29
CA ASN A 109 9.59 10.24 -9.74
C ASN A 109 10.90 9.57 -10.16
N ASN A 110 11.84 9.34 -9.22
CA ASN A 110 13.13 8.71 -9.55
C ASN A 110 12.97 7.26 -9.99
N SER A 111 13.63 6.94 -11.10
CA SER A 111 13.68 5.59 -11.69
C SER A 111 14.95 5.43 -12.54
N LEU A 112 15.20 4.20 -13.00
CA LEU A 112 16.29 3.93 -13.95
C LEU A 112 16.09 4.59 -15.31
N ALA A 113 14.85 5.02 -15.63
CA ALA A 113 14.55 5.72 -16.89
C ALA A 113 14.96 7.21 -16.86
N ILE A 114 15.41 7.76 -15.72
CA ILE A 114 15.88 9.13 -15.63
C ILE A 114 17.23 9.27 -16.36
N LYS A 115 17.28 10.19 -17.32
CA LYS A 115 18.48 10.49 -18.08
C LYS A 115 19.60 11.02 -17.15
N PRO A 116 20.87 10.69 -17.41
CA PRO A 116 22.00 11.06 -16.56
C PRO A 116 22.07 12.55 -16.22
N GLU A 117 21.82 13.43 -17.21
CA GLU A 117 21.85 14.89 -17.06
C GLU A 117 20.79 15.43 -16.09
N ASN A 118 19.71 14.69 -15.84
CA ASN A 118 18.65 15.07 -14.94
C ASN A 118 18.77 14.46 -13.53
N LYS A 119 19.67 13.49 -13.33
CA LYS A 119 19.75 12.76 -12.04
C LYS A 119 20.02 13.67 -10.84
N HIS A 120 20.67 14.81 -11.03
CA HIS A 120 20.94 15.79 -9.98
C HIS A 120 19.66 16.37 -9.31
N LYS A 121 18.48 16.22 -9.95
CA LYS A 121 17.18 16.66 -9.42
C LYS A 121 16.53 15.64 -8.51
N TYR A 122 17.08 14.43 -8.42
CA TYR A 122 16.46 13.30 -7.76
C TYR A 122 17.27 12.79 -6.58
N GLY A 123 16.59 12.21 -5.62
CA GLY A 123 17.19 11.45 -4.55
C GLY A 123 16.83 9.97 -4.65
N SER A 124 17.61 9.13 -4.00
CA SER A 124 17.43 7.68 -3.96
C SER A 124 17.31 7.18 -2.52
N ILE A 125 16.57 6.09 -2.34
CA ILE A 125 16.47 5.40 -1.04
C ILE A 125 17.26 4.11 -1.16
N LYS A 126 18.42 4.04 -0.51
CA LYS A 126 19.30 2.89 -0.59
C LYS A 126 19.21 2.03 0.66
N PHE A 127 19.07 0.73 0.44
CA PHE A 127 19.00 -0.26 1.52
C PHE A 127 20.33 -0.30 2.30
N ILE A 128 20.24 -0.45 3.62
CA ILE A 128 21.41 -0.61 4.49
C ILE A 128 21.44 -2.04 5.06
N LYS A 129 20.35 -2.46 5.72
CA LYS A 129 20.29 -3.81 6.31
C LYS A 129 18.87 -4.22 6.72
N ILE A 130 18.67 -5.51 6.82
CA ILE A 130 17.57 -6.08 7.61
C ILE A 130 17.98 -6.01 9.08
N LYS A 131 17.15 -5.39 9.91
CA LYS A 131 17.39 -5.25 11.36
C LYS A 131 16.89 -6.46 12.12
N ASN A 132 15.71 -6.97 11.72
CA ASN A 132 15.07 -8.09 12.40
C ASN A 132 14.01 -8.75 11.50
N ILE A 133 13.89 -10.05 11.61
CA ILE A 133 12.79 -10.85 11.08
C ILE A 133 12.19 -11.64 12.23
N ASN A 134 10.89 -11.49 12.47
CA ASN A 134 10.16 -12.21 13.51
C ASN A 134 8.90 -12.83 12.89
N ALA A 135 8.98 -14.09 12.51
CA ALA A 135 7.91 -14.85 11.85
C ALA A 135 6.66 -14.96 12.73
N SER A 136 6.80 -15.23 14.03
CA SER A 136 5.66 -15.39 14.95
C SER A 136 4.82 -14.12 15.11
N LYS A 137 5.36 -12.96 14.73
CA LYS A 137 4.67 -11.67 14.72
C LYS A 137 4.44 -11.13 13.32
N GLY A 138 4.73 -11.92 12.27
CA GLY A 138 4.66 -11.49 10.87
C GLY A 138 5.52 -10.25 10.56
N LYS A 139 6.64 -10.04 11.27
CA LYS A 139 7.35 -8.76 11.30
C LYS A 139 8.69 -8.78 10.57
N LEU A 140 8.86 -7.83 9.65
CA LEU A 140 10.13 -7.53 8.98
C LEU A 140 10.54 -6.08 9.30
N GLN A 141 11.77 -5.89 9.82
CA GLN A 141 12.32 -4.56 10.13
C GLN A 141 13.56 -4.29 9.29
N THR A 142 13.59 -3.15 8.65
CA THR A 142 14.64 -2.73 7.71
C THR A 142 15.20 -1.36 8.05
N LEU A 143 16.39 -1.10 7.56
CA LEU A 143 17.07 0.20 7.62
C LEU A 143 17.49 0.61 6.22
N ALA A 144 17.17 1.85 5.85
CA ALA A 144 17.56 2.45 4.59
C ALA A 144 18.04 3.89 4.80
N ALA A 145 18.66 4.48 3.79
CA ALA A 145 19.07 5.87 3.77
C ALA A 145 18.47 6.59 2.56
N TRP A 146 17.89 7.76 2.78
CA TRP A 146 17.56 8.69 1.72
C TRP A 146 18.80 9.53 1.43
N ILE A 147 19.30 9.43 0.22
CA ILE A 147 20.53 10.08 -0.21
C ILE A 147 20.29 10.99 -1.40
N ASP A 148 21.10 12.06 -1.50
CA ASP A 148 21.18 12.85 -2.72
C ASP A 148 22.06 12.15 -3.78
N ASN A 149 22.26 12.83 -4.90
CA ASN A 149 23.01 12.28 -6.01
C ASN A 149 24.52 12.12 -5.74
N ASP A 150 25.03 12.85 -4.75
CA ASP A 150 26.43 12.76 -4.29
C ASP A 150 26.62 11.71 -3.19
N GLY A 151 25.56 10.98 -2.84
CA GLY A 151 25.58 9.95 -1.79
C GLY A 151 25.47 10.50 -0.37
N LYS A 152 25.23 11.81 -0.20
CA LYS A 152 25.05 12.42 1.10
C LYS A 152 23.72 11.99 1.71
N LYS A 153 23.79 11.42 2.91
CA LYS A 153 22.60 10.96 3.63
C LYS A 153 21.81 12.14 4.20
N LEU A 154 20.56 12.29 3.74
CA LEU A 154 19.60 13.27 4.26
C LEU A 154 18.81 12.69 5.42
N LEU A 155 18.25 11.50 5.24
CA LEU A 155 17.42 10.81 6.23
C LEU A 155 17.89 9.37 6.44
N GLU A 156 17.63 8.87 7.62
CA GLU A 156 17.66 7.43 7.92
C GLU A 156 16.21 6.94 8.07
N GLU A 157 15.87 5.91 7.32
CA GLU A 157 14.54 5.29 7.35
C GLU A 157 14.59 3.97 8.11
N ASN A 158 13.87 3.89 9.23
CA ASN A 158 13.56 2.64 9.92
C ASN A 158 12.14 2.23 9.55
N THR A 159 12.00 1.15 8.80
CA THR A 159 10.68 0.63 8.41
C THR A 159 10.39 -0.68 9.12
N THR A 160 9.17 -0.79 9.64
CA THR A 160 8.60 -2.04 10.15
C THR A 160 7.41 -2.39 9.27
N PHE A 161 7.46 -3.56 8.65
CA PHE A 161 6.32 -4.21 8.03
C PHE A 161 5.74 -5.24 9.00
N ILE A 162 4.40 -5.34 9.05
CA ILE A 162 3.67 -6.39 9.73
C ILE A 162 2.71 -7.01 8.72
N PHE A 163 2.93 -8.28 8.40
CA PHE A 163 2.11 -9.06 7.49
C PHE A 163 1.16 -9.93 8.30
N SER A 164 -0.07 -10.04 7.87
CA SER A 164 -1.05 -10.95 8.50
C SER A 164 -2.12 -11.38 7.51
N GLU A 165 -2.76 -12.48 7.82
CA GLU A 165 -4.00 -12.93 7.20
C GLU A 165 -4.97 -13.33 8.30
N ASN A 166 -6.20 -12.84 8.22
CA ASN A 166 -7.26 -13.17 9.14
C ASN A 166 -8.60 -13.19 8.40
N ASN A 167 -9.34 -14.30 8.51
CA ASN A 167 -10.66 -14.46 7.85
C ASN A 167 -10.63 -14.14 6.33
N GLY A 168 -9.61 -14.58 5.62
CA GLY A 168 -9.48 -14.35 4.18
C GLY A 168 -9.02 -12.94 3.80
N LEU A 169 -8.65 -12.11 4.77
CA LEU A 169 -8.12 -10.76 4.56
C LEU A 169 -6.61 -10.74 4.78
N ARG A 170 -5.84 -10.50 3.73
CA ARG A 170 -4.41 -10.24 3.82
C ARG A 170 -4.15 -8.79 4.17
N SER A 171 -3.19 -8.52 5.03
CA SER A 171 -2.82 -7.15 5.35
C SER A 171 -1.33 -6.90 5.42
N ILE A 172 -0.94 -5.68 5.07
CA ILE A 172 0.39 -5.13 5.18
C ILE A 172 0.28 -3.84 5.99
N GLU A 173 0.80 -3.83 7.22
CA GLU A 173 0.98 -2.60 7.96
C GLU A 173 2.42 -2.12 7.78
N ARG A 174 2.59 -0.86 7.38
CA ARG A 174 3.89 -0.20 7.26
C ARG A 174 4.00 0.93 8.27
N ILE A 175 5.04 0.86 9.11
CA ILE A 175 5.42 1.91 10.05
C ILE A 175 6.79 2.41 9.59
N THR A 176 6.85 3.65 9.12
CA THR A 176 8.07 4.29 8.62
C THR A 176 8.46 5.42 9.55
N GLN A 177 9.62 5.31 10.18
CA GLN A 177 10.23 6.38 10.97
C GLN A 177 11.42 6.96 10.21
N LEU A 178 11.35 8.24 9.88
CA LEU A 178 12.42 9.02 9.24
C LEU A 178 13.16 9.83 10.32
N THR A 179 14.49 9.77 10.31
CA THR A 179 15.36 10.52 11.22
C THR A 179 16.28 11.41 10.41
N SER A 180 16.26 12.72 10.66
CA SER A 180 17.14 13.67 9.98
C SER A 180 18.61 13.43 10.32
N LYS A 181 19.47 13.40 9.29
CA LYS A 181 20.94 13.25 9.41
C LYS A 181 21.70 14.53 9.07
N GLN A 182 21.01 15.56 8.57
CA GLN A 182 21.56 16.87 8.26
C GLN A 182 21.20 17.89 9.34
N LYS A 183 21.83 19.08 9.30
CA LYS A 183 21.46 20.21 10.17
C LYS A 183 19.96 20.47 10.10
N GLU A 184 19.42 20.39 8.90
CA GLU A 184 17.99 20.54 8.61
C GLU A 184 17.60 19.71 7.40
N VAL A 185 16.42 19.06 7.44
CA VAL A 185 15.76 18.41 6.31
C VAL A 185 14.35 18.93 6.23
N ILE A 186 13.98 19.43 5.04
CA ILE A 186 12.69 20.09 4.77
C ILE A 186 11.90 19.21 3.80
N PHE A 187 10.65 18.91 4.16
CA PHE A 187 9.64 18.39 3.26
C PHE A 187 8.75 19.57 2.86
N THR A 188 8.73 19.91 1.57
CA THR A 188 7.85 20.93 1.00
C THR A 188 6.63 20.26 0.39
N GLU A 189 5.43 20.79 0.64
CA GLU A 189 4.21 20.22 0.10
C GLU A 189 4.33 19.84 -1.38
N ASN A 190 3.89 18.64 -1.70
CA ASN A 190 3.94 18.11 -3.05
C ASN A 190 2.80 17.12 -3.25
N LYS A 191 2.22 17.06 -4.45
CA LYS A 191 1.18 16.07 -4.76
C LYS A 191 1.74 14.62 -4.75
N GLU A 192 3.03 14.44 -5.04
CA GLU A 192 3.70 13.17 -5.19
C GLU A 192 4.17 12.62 -3.83
N GLY A 193 3.41 11.72 -3.26
CA GLY A 193 3.67 11.10 -1.93
C GLY A 193 2.45 10.34 -1.42
N LEU A 194 2.52 9.73 -0.27
CA LEU A 194 3.67 9.25 0.50
C LEU A 194 3.81 7.74 0.31
N ILE A 195 2.70 7.01 0.53
CA ILE A 195 2.58 5.58 0.30
C ILE A 195 1.80 5.35 -0.99
N GLY A 196 2.39 4.61 -1.92
CA GLY A 196 1.81 4.33 -3.22
C GLY A 196 1.79 2.85 -3.54
N LEU A 197 0.72 2.42 -4.20
CA LEU A 197 0.54 1.11 -4.78
C LEU A 197 0.23 1.29 -6.27
N ARG A 198 0.99 0.65 -7.14
CA ARG A 198 0.61 0.56 -8.55
C ARG A 198 -0.13 -0.74 -8.79
N VAL A 199 -1.42 -0.62 -9.08
CA VAL A 199 -2.31 -1.78 -9.20
C VAL A 199 -2.27 -2.39 -10.59
N ASP A 200 -2.68 -3.66 -10.65
CA ASP A 200 -2.92 -4.40 -11.89
C ASP A 200 -3.99 -3.73 -12.75
N ARG A 201 -3.94 -3.99 -14.06
CA ARG A 201 -4.84 -3.41 -15.04
C ARG A 201 -6.33 -3.54 -14.71
N ALA A 202 -6.78 -4.66 -14.12
CA ALA A 202 -8.18 -4.84 -13.77
C ALA A 202 -8.71 -3.76 -12.82
N PHE A 203 -7.83 -3.18 -11.99
CA PHE A 203 -8.14 -2.12 -11.02
C PHE A 203 -8.01 -0.70 -11.60
N GLU A 204 -7.66 -0.54 -12.87
CA GLU A 204 -7.71 0.77 -13.52
C GLU A 204 -9.17 1.19 -13.75
N GLU A 205 -9.45 2.50 -13.78
CA GLU A 205 -10.74 3.02 -14.21
C GLU A 205 -10.78 3.14 -15.76
N PRO A 206 -11.94 2.93 -16.42
CA PRO A 206 -12.04 3.12 -17.86
C PRO A 206 -11.57 4.52 -18.29
N SER A 207 -10.68 4.56 -19.28
CA SER A 207 -10.07 5.79 -19.78
C SER A 207 -10.76 6.27 -21.05
N GLN A 208 -10.80 7.59 -21.24
CA GLN A 208 -11.17 8.24 -22.51
C GLN A 208 -9.93 8.60 -23.34
N LYS A 209 -8.73 8.30 -22.85
CA LYS A 209 -7.47 8.64 -23.51
C LYS A 209 -6.79 7.40 -24.04
N ALA A 210 -6.24 7.50 -25.25
CA ALA A 210 -5.36 6.49 -25.81
C ALA A 210 -4.00 6.52 -25.07
N GLU A 211 -3.48 5.33 -24.76
CA GLU A 211 -2.23 5.14 -24.01
C GLU A 211 -1.36 4.08 -24.71
N ARG A 212 -0.09 4.00 -24.33
CA ARG A 212 0.78 2.92 -24.77
C ARG A 212 0.71 1.74 -23.82
N TYR A 213 0.60 0.56 -24.39
CA TYR A 213 0.51 -0.71 -23.68
C TYR A 213 1.59 -1.67 -24.17
N LEU A 214 1.78 -2.77 -23.46
CA LEU A 214 2.48 -3.92 -23.98
C LEU A 214 1.50 -4.74 -24.85
N ASP A 215 1.95 -5.18 -26.02
CA ASP A 215 1.20 -6.10 -26.86
C ASP A 215 1.21 -7.54 -26.29
N SER A 216 0.58 -8.48 -26.97
CA SER A 216 0.56 -9.91 -26.58
C SER A 216 1.97 -10.54 -26.51
N ASN A 217 2.95 -9.96 -27.18
CA ASN A 217 4.35 -10.43 -27.21
C ASN A 217 5.23 -9.70 -26.19
N GLY A 218 4.67 -8.75 -25.42
CA GLY A 218 5.41 -7.96 -24.44
C GLY A 218 6.16 -6.75 -25.03
N ASN A 219 5.90 -6.37 -26.28
CA ASN A 219 6.47 -5.18 -26.90
C ASN A 219 5.58 -3.97 -26.66
N MET A 220 6.18 -2.80 -26.47
CA MET A 220 5.42 -1.56 -26.34
C MET A 220 4.77 -1.19 -27.68
N THR A 221 3.48 -0.88 -27.68
CA THR A 221 2.76 -0.42 -28.89
C THR A 221 3.42 0.86 -29.43
N GLU A 222 3.62 0.93 -30.75
CA GLU A 222 4.24 2.09 -31.40
C GLU A 222 3.38 3.34 -31.27
N THR A 223 2.07 3.18 -31.39
CA THR A 223 1.09 4.26 -31.26
C THR A 223 0.22 4.05 -30.02
N PRO A 224 -0.24 5.15 -29.37
CA PRO A 224 -1.24 5.05 -28.32
C PRO A 224 -2.57 4.47 -28.86
N VAL A 225 -3.20 3.59 -28.08
CA VAL A 225 -4.51 2.99 -28.38
C VAL A 225 -5.46 3.20 -27.21
N LEU A 226 -6.75 3.34 -27.48
CA LEU A 226 -7.78 3.31 -26.43
C LEU A 226 -8.18 1.84 -26.21
N ASN A 227 -7.86 1.35 -25.02
CA ASN A 227 -8.18 -0.03 -24.64
C ASN A 227 -8.67 -0.07 -23.19
N ASN A 228 -9.90 -0.44 -22.97
CA ASN A 228 -10.53 -0.62 -21.65
C ASN A 228 -10.91 -2.09 -21.37
N GLU A 229 -10.42 -3.03 -22.17
CA GLU A 229 -10.71 -4.45 -21.97
C GLU A 229 -10.17 -4.92 -20.61
N GLY A 230 -11.04 -5.56 -19.80
CA GLY A 230 -10.70 -6.05 -18.47
C GLY A 230 -10.53 -4.95 -17.40
N VAL A 231 -10.77 -3.67 -17.74
CA VAL A 231 -10.64 -2.52 -16.83
C VAL A 231 -12.00 -2.22 -16.20
N ASN A 232 -12.08 -2.30 -14.87
CA ASN A 232 -13.33 -2.11 -14.14
C ASN A 232 -13.14 -1.60 -12.72
N GLY A 233 -11.98 -1.02 -12.39
CA GLY A 233 -11.67 -0.49 -11.08
C GLY A 233 -12.58 0.69 -10.69
N VAL A 234 -12.99 0.74 -9.43
CA VAL A 234 -13.78 1.85 -8.87
C VAL A 234 -13.23 2.24 -7.50
N TYR A 235 -12.84 3.48 -7.37
CA TYR A 235 -12.45 4.08 -6.09
C TYR A 235 -13.65 4.50 -5.27
N ARG A 236 -13.53 4.43 -3.94
CA ARG A 236 -14.43 5.08 -2.98
C ARG A 236 -13.70 5.40 -1.68
N ASN A 237 -14.20 6.37 -0.92
CA ASN A 237 -13.59 6.77 0.34
C ASN A 237 -14.60 6.86 1.50
N ALA A 238 -14.10 7.17 2.71
CA ALA A 238 -14.92 7.25 3.93
C ALA A 238 -15.99 8.35 3.88
N GLU A 239 -15.84 9.32 3.03
CA GLU A 239 -16.75 10.46 2.86
C GLU A 239 -17.83 10.19 1.79
N GLY A 240 -17.89 8.95 1.23
CA GLY A 240 -18.85 8.57 0.20
C GLY A 240 -18.55 9.09 -1.19
N VAL A 241 -17.36 9.66 -1.42
CA VAL A 241 -16.90 10.07 -2.75
C VAL A 241 -16.44 8.86 -3.53
N THR A 242 -16.75 8.81 -4.83
CA THR A 242 -16.44 7.66 -5.70
C THR A 242 -15.73 8.05 -6.98
N GLY A 243 -15.06 7.08 -7.61
CA GLY A 243 -14.38 7.26 -8.89
C GLY A 243 -13.23 8.25 -8.81
N SER A 244 -12.99 8.94 -9.92
CA SER A 244 -11.91 9.93 -10.06
C SER A 244 -12.01 11.12 -9.10
N ASP A 245 -13.20 11.41 -8.56
CA ASP A 245 -13.45 12.53 -7.64
C ASP A 245 -12.82 12.30 -6.25
N VAL A 246 -12.40 11.06 -5.96
CA VAL A 246 -11.63 10.72 -4.75
C VAL A 246 -10.28 11.45 -4.73
N TRP A 247 -9.71 11.78 -5.89
CA TRP A 247 -8.44 12.49 -5.96
C TRP A 247 -8.46 13.83 -5.23
N GLY A 248 -7.43 14.06 -4.42
CA GLY A 248 -7.26 15.31 -3.67
C GLY A 248 -8.20 15.44 -2.45
N LYS A 249 -9.10 14.50 -2.20
CA LYS A 249 -9.95 14.51 -1.01
C LYS A 249 -9.22 13.92 0.19
N LYS A 250 -9.44 14.52 1.36
CA LYS A 250 -8.96 13.96 2.63
C LYS A 250 -9.84 12.82 3.06
N SER A 251 -9.24 11.70 3.43
CA SER A 251 -9.99 10.55 3.92
C SER A 251 -9.15 9.67 4.84
N LYS A 252 -9.77 9.08 5.86
CA LYS A 252 -9.13 8.12 6.78
C LYS A 252 -8.91 6.75 6.16
N TRP A 253 -9.67 6.43 5.11
CA TRP A 253 -9.44 5.27 4.26
C TRP A 253 -9.92 5.54 2.83
N VAL A 254 -9.27 4.91 1.90
CA VAL A 254 -9.70 4.82 0.50
C VAL A 254 -9.72 3.35 0.12
N ALA A 255 -10.74 2.94 -0.60
CA ALA A 255 -10.90 1.59 -1.13
C ALA A 255 -10.91 1.64 -2.67
N LEU A 256 -10.37 0.62 -3.27
CA LEU A 256 -10.41 0.34 -4.71
C LEU A 256 -10.89 -1.09 -4.90
N HIS A 257 -11.97 -1.29 -5.63
CA HIS A 257 -12.46 -2.63 -5.95
C HIS A 257 -12.52 -2.86 -7.45
N ALA A 258 -12.38 -4.12 -7.84
CA ALA A 258 -12.52 -4.58 -9.21
C ALA A 258 -12.91 -6.05 -9.24
N ASP A 259 -13.52 -6.47 -10.34
CA ASP A 259 -13.60 -7.88 -10.72
C ASP A 259 -12.31 -8.25 -11.48
N LYS A 260 -11.55 -9.21 -10.94
CA LYS A 260 -10.41 -9.78 -11.64
C LYS A 260 -10.66 -11.25 -11.98
N ASN A 261 -11.10 -11.50 -13.22
CA ASN A 261 -11.40 -12.85 -13.72
C ASN A 261 -12.42 -13.58 -12.84
N GLY A 262 -13.58 -12.95 -12.57
CA GLY A 262 -14.70 -13.50 -11.82
C GLY A 262 -14.52 -13.50 -10.31
N GLU A 263 -13.50 -12.82 -9.79
CA GLU A 263 -13.29 -12.62 -8.35
C GLU A 263 -13.34 -11.13 -8.02
N ILE A 264 -14.32 -10.73 -7.21
CA ILE A 264 -14.36 -9.36 -6.66
C ILE A 264 -13.25 -9.22 -5.62
N ILE A 265 -12.38 -8.25 -5.82
CA ILE A 265 -11.26 -7.94 -4.92
C ILE A 265 -11.37 -6.48 -4.51
N THR A 266 -11.29 -6.23 -3.19
CA THR A 266 -11.19 -4.89 -2.62
C THR A 266 -9.81 -4.70 -2.00
N ILE A 267 -9.14 -3.63 -2.37
CA ILE A 267 -7.90 -3.15 -1.77
C ILE A 267 -8.24 -1.89 -0.98
N VAL A 268 -7.91 -1.86 0.31
CA VAL A 268 -8.16 -0.70 1.16
C VAL A 268 -6.85 -0.17 1.72
N MET A 269 -6.65 1.13 1.62
CA MET A 269 -5.52 1.83 2.26
C MET A 269 -6.05 2.70 3.39
N PHE A 270 -5.46 2.54 4.59
CA PHE A 270 -5.82 3.24 5.81
C PHE A 270 -4.72 4.19 6.24
N ASP A 271 -5.12 5.41 6.60
CA ASP A 271 -4.27 6.37 7.29
C ASP A 271 -4.44 6.26 8.80
N ASN A 272 -3.36 6.45 9.56
CA ASN A 272 -3.42 6.39 11.02
C ASN A 272 -3.62 7.79 11.62
N GLU A 273 -4.50 7.92 12.63
CA GLU A 273 -4.80 9.19 13.31
C GLU A 273 -3.58 9.91 13.91
N LYS A 274 -2.46 9.19 14.13
CA LYS A 274 -1.22 9.76 14.63
C LYS A 274 -0.28 10.26 13.54
N ASN A 275 -0.64 10.07 12.28
CA ASN A 275 0.14 10.61 11.18
C ASN A 275 0.03 12.14 11.14
N PRO A 276 1.09 12.84 10.75
CA PRO A 276 1.00 14.27 10.46
C PRO A 276 -0.11 14.55 9.46
N ASN A 277 -0.86 15.65 9.69
CA ASN A 277 -1.93 16.12 8.80
C ASN A 277 -3.06 15.09 8.52
N TYR A 278 -3.26 14.12 9.43
CA TYR A 278 -4.40 13.19 9.33
C TYR A 278 -5.74 13.93 9.18
N PRO A 279 -6.68 13.41 8.41
CA PRO A 279 -6.51 12.32 7.46
C PRO A 279 -5.74 12.75 6.21
N ALA A 280 -5.09 11.78 5.56
CA ALA A 280 -4.30 12.01 4.36
C ALA A 280 -5.14 12.43 3.16
N TRP A 281 -4.54 13.15 2.21
CA TRP A 281 -5.14 13.39 0.89
C TRP A 281 -4.99 12.14 0.01
N SER A 282 -6.05 11.79 -0.70
CA SER A 282 -6.04 10.68 -1.65
C SER A 282 -5.29 11.09 -2.91
N HIS A 283 -4.28 10.32 -3.31
CA HIS A 283 -3.65 10.45 -4.61
C HIS A 283 -4.00 9.20 -5.46
N ALA A 284 -5.31 9.02 -5.66
CA ALA A 284 -5.89 7.95 -6.48
C ALA A 284 -6.07 8.43 -7.92
N ARG A 285 -5.62 7.65 -8.88
CA ARG A 285 -5.67 7.97 -10.31
C ARG A 285 -6.21 6.79 -11.12
N GLY A 286 -7.13 7.04 -12.01
CA GLY A 286 -7.77 6.02 -12.84
C GLY A 286 -6.80 5.14 -13.64
N TYR A 287 -5.57 5.60 -13.91
CA TYR A 287 -4.53 4.80 -14.54
C TYR A 287 -3.85 3.77 -13.60
N GLY A 288 -4.42 3.52 -12.42
CA GLY A 288 -3.93 2.50 -11.50
C GLY A 288 -2.88 2.98 -10.48
N LEU A 289 -2.74 4.27 -10.23
CA LEU A 289 -2.03 4.77 -9.05
C LEU A 289 -3.01 4.85 -7.88
N PHE A 290 -2.74 4.09 -6.84
CA PHE A 290 -3.46 4.13 -5.57
C PHE A 290 -2.52 4.58 -4.46
N ALA A 291 -2.65 5.82 -4.01
CA ALA A 291 -1.74 6.40 -3.02
C ALA A 291 -2.49 7.30 -2.02
N MET A 292 -1.88 7.46 -0.83
CA MET A 292 -2.29 8.43 0.19
C MET A 292 -1.10 9.30 0.59
N ASN A 293 -1.34 10.60 0.75
CA ASN A 293 -0.31 11.59 0.98
C ASN A 293 -0.66 12.53 2.14
N ASN A 294 0.05 12.41 3.25
CA ASN A 294 -0.12 13.28 4.42
C ASN A 294 0.56 14.66 4.25
N LEU A 295 1.28 14.88 3.17
CA LEU A 295 2.07 16.09 2.95
C LEU A 295 1.68 16.84 1.65
N ALA A 296 0.49 16.56 1.11
CA ALA A 296 0.06 17.14 -0.15
C ALA A 296 -0.31 18.63 -0.04
N GLY A 297 -1.05 19.01 1.00
CA GLY A 297 -1.45 20.41 1.23
C GLY A 297 -2.05 21.09 0.01
N LYS A 298 -1.63 22.33 -0.24
CA LYS A 298 -2.08 23.14 -1.39
C LYS A 298 -1.69 22.58 -2.75
N ALA A 299 -0.75 21.63 -2.80
CA ALA A 299 -0.38 20.99 -4.06
C ALA A 299 -1.51 20.15 -4.70
N VAL A 300 -2.51 19.73 -3.91
CA VAL A 300 -3.69 18.99 -4.39
C VAL A 300 -5.00 19.70 -4.09
N ASP A 301 -5.06 20.52 -3.05
CA ASP A 301 -6.25 21.27 -2.66
C ASP A 301 -5.86 22.68 -2.24
N LYS A 302 -6.20 23.67 -3.08
CA LYS A 302 -5.80 25.08 -2.90
C LYS A 302 -6.33 25.71 -1.61
N ASP A 303 -7.44 25.18 -1.10
CA ASP A 303 -8.10 25.67 0.13
C ASP A 303 -7.51 25.02 1.39
N SER A 304 -6.71 23.98 1.23
CA SER A 304 -5.99 23.35 2.33
C SER A 304 -4.89 24.23 2.89
N PRO A 305 -4.55 24.09 4.19
CA PRO A 305 -3.35 24.71 4.75
C PRO A 305 -2.09 24.28 4.01
N SER A 306 -1.12 25.20 3.89
CA SER A 306 0.20 24.85 3.36
C SER A 306 0.91 23.88 4.30
N VAL A 307 1.57 22.88 3.73
CA VAL A 307 2.29 21.84 4.48
C VAL A 307 3.80 21.97 4.25
N LYS A 308 4.51 22.25 5.33
CA LYS A 308 5.97 22.23 5.37
C LYS A 308 6.41 21.58 6.66
N ILE A 309 7.24 20.54 6.56
CA ILE A 309 7.82 19.88 7.73
C ILE A 309 9.32 20.07 7.71
N THR A 310 9.86 20.57 8.82
CA THR A 310 11.28 20.78 9.01
C THR A 310 11.77 19.89 10.14
N LEU A 311 12.76 19.05 9.87
CA LEU A 311 13.40 18.19 10.85
C LEU A 311 14.83 18.64 11.07
N LYS A 312 15.18 19.04 12.29
CA LYS A 312 16.56 19.29 12.72
C LYS A 312 17.31 17.97 12.87
N LYS A 313 18.64 18.03 12.89
CA LYS A 313 19.48 16.83 13.04
C LYS A 313 19.06 16.00 14.25
N GLY A 314 18.77 14.73 14.02
CA GLY A 314 18.33 13.77 15.03
C GLY A 314 16.82 13.77 15.29
N GLU A 315 16.06 14.77 14.83
CA GLU A 315 14.61 14.77 14.94
C GLU A 315 14.00 13.70 14.04
N LYS A 316 12.83 13.24 14.44
CA LYS A 316 12.14 12.10 13.84
C LYS A 316 10.71 12.44 13.49
N ILE A 317 10.23 11.84 12.41
CA ILE A 317 8.83 11.82 12.04
C ILE A 317 8.42 10.37 11.76
N THR A 318 7.21 10.00 12.10
CA THR A 318 6.71 8.62 11.90
C THR A 318 5.40 8.66 11.14
N PHE A 319 5.29 7.79 10.14
CA PHE A 319 4.08 7.52 9.39
C PHE A 319 3.67 6.06 9.58
N ARG A 320 2.37 5.81 9.67
CA ARG A 320 1.79 4.49 9.83
C ARG A 320 0.61 4.32 8.90
N HIS A 321 0.70 3.36 7.99
CA HIS A 321 -0.37 3.05 7.04
C HIS A 321 -0.65 1.55 7.06
N LYS A 322 -1.84 1.17 6.66
CA LYS A 322 -2.21 -0.24 6.53
C LYS A 322 -2.92 -0.46 5.20
N ILE A 323 -2.52 -1.51 4.50
CA ILE A 323 -3.20 -2.00 3.30
C ILE A 323 -3.91 -3.30 3.67
N VAL A 324 -5.17 -3.43 3.30
CA VAL A 324 -5.95 -4.66 3.43
C VAL A 324 -6.43 -5.09 2.06
N ILE A 325 -6.34 -6.39 1.79
CA ILE A 325 -6.73 -7.02 0.53
C ILE A 325 -7.71 -8.14 0.87
N GLY A 326 -8.90 -8.08 0.31
CA GLY A 326 -9.95 -9.06 0.54
C GLY A 326 -10.92 -9.17 -0.63
N GLY A 327 -12.01 -9.91 -0.42
CA GLY A 327 -13.11 -10.00 -1.37
C GLY A 327 -13.98 -8.74 -1.37
N ASP A 328 -15.29 -8.92 -1.55
CA ASP A 328 -16.24 -7.81 -1.48
C ASP A 328 -16.35 -7.29 -0.03
N LEU A 329 -15.92 -6.07 0.19
CA LEU A 329 -15.92 -5.41 1.51
C LEU A 329 -16.89 -4.23 1.51
N SER A 330 -17.88 -4.28 2.40
CA SER A 330 -18.77 -3.15 2.64
C SER A 330 -18.08 -2.01 3.39
N ASP A 331 -18.60 -0.78 3.25
CA ASP A 331 -18.05 0.39 3.95
C ASP A 331 -18.10 0.22 5.48
N SER A 332 -19.13 -0.45 6.01
CA SER A 332 -19.22 -0.75 7.45
C SER A 332 -18.10 -1.69 7.94
N GLN A 333 -17.72 -2.68 7.14
CA GLN A 333 -16.58 -3.55 7.46
C GLN A 333 -15.27 -2.77 7.40
N ILE A 334 -15.09 -1.93 6.38
CA ILE A 334 -13.90 -1.08 6.23
C ILE A 334 -13.80 -0.10 7.40
N GLU A 335 -14.91 0.53 7.78
CA GLU A 335 -14.99 1.45 8.91
C GLU A 335 -14.58 0.80 10.23
N ASN A 336 -15.06 -0.42 10.49
CA ASN A 336 -14.67 -1.20 11.66
C ASN A 336 -13.18 -1.51 11.67
N MET A 337 -12.58 -1.82 10.49
CA MET A 337 -11.13 -2.03 10.36
C MET A 337 -10.34 -0.74 10.63
N ALA A 338 -10.79 0.41 10.14
CA ALA A 338 -10.19 1.72 10.39
C ALA A 338 -10.17 2.05 11.89
N ASN A 339 -11.30 1.85 12.56
CA ASN A 339 -11.43 2.06 14.00
C ASN A 339 -10.50 1.13 14.80
N ASN A 340 -10.39 -0.14 14.43
CA ASN A 340 -9.48 -1.10 15.06
C ASN A 340 -8.00 -0.76 14.83
N PHE A 341 -7.66 -0.27 13.63
CA PHE A 341 -6.31 0.16 13.30
C PHE A 341 -5.86 1.37 14.14
N ASN A 342 -6.78 2.29 14.42
CA ASN A 342 -6.51 3.49 15.22
C ASN A 342 -6.52 3.23 16.73
N ARG A 343 -7.34 2.28 17.24
CA ARG A 343 -7.41 1.92 18.68
C ARG A 343 -6.21 1.13 19.20
N ARG A 344 -5.42 0.47 18.33
CA ARG A 344 -4.27 -0.32 18.79
C ARG A 344 -3.25 0.58 19.48
N LYS A 345 -3.24 0.55 20.82
CA LYS A 345 -2.13 1.11 21.63
C LYS A 345 -0.83 0.39 21.22
N LYS A 346 0.26 1.13 21.21
CA LYS A 346 1.64 0.65 20.88
C LYS A 346 2.00 -0.58 21.69
#